data_0f826f4688b2a505079b082364edc275
#
_entry.id   0f826f4688b2a505079b082364edc275
#
_cell.length_a   1.000
_cell.length_b   1.000
_cell.length_c   1.000
_cell.angle_alpha   90.00
_cell.angle_beta   90.00
_cell.angle_gamma   90.00
#
_symmetry.space_group_name_H-M   'P 1'
#
loop_
_entity.id
_entity.type
_entity.pdbx_description
1 polymer ?
#
loop_
_entity_poly.entity_id
_entity_poly.type
_entity_poly.pdbx_seq_one_letter_code
_entity_poly.pdbx_strand_id
1 'polypeptide(L)'
;MLNRFYTRAPLWGALLAAALIAVVLSVPTTRNLVARALGSLRMQKVQAVNVDLSPFTDPNANPALHQMVAQMISDKVVVTLNESDQPAPDSATAARLAGFPVQLLSARKDSPKLVVSGGHAFNLTVDRPRLQEIVKASGHPEIALPASLDNAVVSVQIPHELHAQYGTCPQPATAGNNIANQVIDTPPSATQFADCVRLTEGPSPIVGVPAGLDLAKLAKVGLEVGGMTPAQADDFFQTVDWKSTLTLTVPRMLRSYEQVQVGDVNGVLLTMAGRRGPGYTLIWAKKGVAFALVGFGDSGQAIPLAKSLK
;
A
#
# COMPACT_ATOMS: atom_id res chain seq x y z
N MET A 1 -18.87 5.67 19.45
CA MET A 1 -17.97 6.10 18.35
C MET A 1 -16.93 5.05 17.94
N LEU A 2 -16.84 3.91 18.62
CA LEU A 2 -15.89 2.80 18.31
C LEU A 2 -16.31 1.90 17.13
N ASN A 3 -17.55 2.01 16.65
CA ASN A 3 -18.11 1.06 15.66
C ASN A 3 -17.74 1.33 14.20
N ARG A 4 -17.00 2.41 13.89
CA ARG A 4 -16.60 2.74 12.51
C ARG A 4 -15.32 2.04 12.03
N PHE A 5 -14.53 1.46 12.93
CA PHE A 5 -13.26 0.80 12.57
C PHE A 5 -13.44 -0.64 12.11
N TYR A 6 -14.46 -1.36 12.57
CA TYR A 6 -14.66 -2.78 12.27
C TYR A 6 -15.10 -3.08 10.83
N THR A 7 -15.68 -2.13 10.12
CA THR A 7 -16.19 -2.35 8.75
C THR A 7 -15.16 -2.12 7.65
N ARG A 8 -13.99 -1.54 7.99
CA ARG A 8 -12.84 -1.40 7.07
C ARG A 8 -11.71 -2.39 7.40
N ALA A 9 -11.90 -3.26 8.40
CA ALA A 9 -10.90 -4.19 8.90
C ALA A 9 -10.20 -5.06 7.83
N PRO A 10 -10.87 -5.65 6.83
CA PRO A 10 -10.17 -6.49 5.85
C PRO A 10 -9.27 -5.71 4.90
N LEU A 11 -9.61 -4.46 4.55
CA LEU A 11 -8.75 -3.59 3.73
C LEU A 11 -7.58 -3.03 4.54
N TRP A 12 -7.82 -2.68 5.81
CA TRP A 12 -6.79 -2.17 6.70
C TRP A 12 -5.85 -3.28 7.17
N GLY A 13 -6.33 -4.51 7.35
CA GLY A 13 -5.49 -5.66 7.67
C GLY A 13 -4.51 -6.01 6.55
N ALA A 14 -4.97 -5.99 5.29
CA ALA A 14 -4.11 -6.18 4.13
C ALA A 14 -3.15 -5.00 3.91
N LEU A 15 -3.60 -3.76 4.15
CA LEU A 15 -2.76 -2.57 4.10
C LEU A 15 -1.73 -2.54 5.24
N LEU A 16 -2.09 -2.99 6.45
CA LEU A 16 -1.15 -3.07 7.57
C LEU A 16 -0.17 -4.22 7.43
N ALA A 17 -0.58 -5.39 6.92
CA ALA A 17 0.36 -6.46 6.60
C ALA A 17 1.30 -6.06 5.45
N ALA A 18 0.78 -5.44 4.40
CA ALA A 18 1.58 -4.87 3.32
C ALA A 18 2.43 -3.68 3.80
N ALA A 19 1.91 -2.84 4.71
CA ALA A 19 2.66 -1.76 5.33
C ALA A 19 3.73 -2.29 6.27
N LEU A 20 3.48 -3.31 7.10
CA LEU A 20 4.51 -3.94 7.94
C LEU A 20 5.63 -4.54 7.08
N ILE A 21 5.32 -5.16 5.96
CA ILE A 21 6.31 -5.70 5.04
C ILE A 21 6.99 -4.56 4.25
N ALA A 22 6.27 -3.57 3.76
CA ALA A 22 6.83 -2.38 3.11
C ALA A 22 7.65 -1.52 4.08
N VAL A 23 7.22 -1.44 5.33
CA VAL A 23 7.87 -0.75 6.46
C VAL A 23 9.21 -1.38 6.78
N VAL A 24 9.22 -2.70 6.87
CA VAL A 24 10.43 -3.47 7.14
C VAL A 24 11.44 -3.29 5.99
N LEU A 25 10.97 -3.00 4.79
CA LEU A 25 11.77 -2.87 3.58
C LEU A 25 12.26 -1.43 3.26
N SER A 26 11.89 -0.40 4.04
CA SER A 26 12.06 1.02 3.61
C SER A 26 13.03 1.89 4.44
N VAL A 27 13.78 1.39 5.45
CA VAL A 27 14.49 2.28 6.40
C VAL A 27 16.01 2.17 6.41
N PRO A 28 16.74 3.29 6.34
CA PRO A 28 18.16 3.40 6.70
C PRO A 28 18.38 3.98 8.10
N THR A 29 19.36 3.43 8.79
CA THR A 29 19.81 3.77 10.15
C THR A 29 20.57 5.08 10.22
N THR A 30 20.03 6.16 10.85
CA THR A 30 20.76 7.12 11.69
C THR A 30 19.91 8.29 12.20
N ARG A 31 19.86 8.52 13.50
CA ARG A 31 18.89 9.34 14.24
C ARG A 31 19.01 10.86 14.16
N ASN A 32 20.11 11.45 13.78
CA ASN A 32 20.33 12.93 13.86
C ASN A 32 20.44 13.65 12.51
N LEU A 33 20.35 12.92 11.41
CA LEU A 33 20.27 13.48 10.05
C LEU A 33 18.85 13.41 9.47
N VAL A 34 17.93 12.76 10.18
CA VAL A 34 16.62 12.34 9.68
C VAL A 34 15.70 13.53 9.38
N ALA A 35 15.69 14.57 10.19
CA ALA A 35 14.81 15.73 9.93
C ALA A 35 15.26 16.60 8.73
N ARG A 36 16.55 16.56 8.37
CA ARG A 36 17.08 17.27 7.18
C ARG A 36 17.27 16.33 5.97
N ALA A 37 17.48 15.03 6.21
CA ALA A 37 17.68 14.04 5.15
C ALA A 37 16.37 13.45 4.59
N LEU A 38 15.24 13.56 5.31
CA LEU A 38 13.91 13.15 4.82
C LEU A 38 13.49 13.92 3.55
N GLY A 39 14.04 15.11 3.31
CA GLY A 39 13.89 15.81 2.03
C GLY A 39 14.74 15.26 0.88
N SER A 40 15.69 14.35 1.14
CA SER A 40 16.65 13.86 0.15
C SER A 40 16.51 12.38 -0.22
N LEU A 41 15.77 11.58 0.54
CA LEU A 41 15.44 10.20 0.18
C LEU A 41 14.28 10.20 -0.82
N ARG A 42 14.58 10.59 -2.05
CA ARG A 42 13.59 10.62 -3.13
C ARG A 42 13.49 9.23 -3.71
N MET A 43 12.35 8.57 -3.52
CA MET A 43 12.04 7.35 -4.26
C MET A 43 12.16 7.60 -5.75
N GLN A 44 12.99 6.80 -6.40
CA GLN A 44 13.28 6.91 -7.83
C GLN A 44 12.86 5.65 -8.58
N LYS A 45 12.68 4.55 -7.87
CA LYS A 45 12.39 3.24 -8.47
C LYS A 45 11.26 2.55 -7.74
N VAL A 46 10.50 1.77 -8.48
CA VAL A 46 9.52 0.81 -7.94
C VAL A 46 9.95 -0.58 -8.36
N GLN A 47 10.03 -1.49 -7.42
CA GLN A 47 10.34 -2.89 -7.68
C GLN A 47 9.26 -3.79 -7.09
N ALA A 48 8.71 -4.66 -7.93
CA ALA A 48 7.74 -5.66 -7.51
C ALA A 48 8.45 -6.85 -6.86
N VAL A 49 7.88 -7.32 -5.77
CA VAL A 49 8.28 -8.54 -5.07
C VAL A 49 7.08 -9.46 -5.02
N ASN A 50 7.24 -10.66 -5.54
CA ASN A 50 6.18 -11.66 -5.50
C ASN A 50 6.20 -12.39 -4.15
N VAL A 51 5.19 -12.14 -3.33
CA VAL A 51 5.03 -12.74 -2.01
C VAL A 51 3.67 -13.43 -1.90
N ASP A 52 3.61 -14.50 -1.13
CA ASP A 52 2.35 -15.16 -0.81
C ASP A 52 1.76 -14.57 0.48
N LEU A 53 0.85 -13.64 0.31
CA LEU A 53 0.09 -13.05 1.43
C LEU A 53 -1.25 -13.75 1.67
N SER A 54 -1.58 -14.81 0.92
CA SER A 54 -2.87 -15.49 1.04
C SER A 54 -3.15 -16.01 2.45
N PRO A 55 -2.17 -16.51 3.24
CA PRO A 55 -2.43 -16.92 4.61
C PRO A 55 -2.95 -15.77 5.51
N PHE A 56 -2.61 -14.51 5.18
CA PHE A 56 -2.96 -13.33 5.96
C PHE A 56 -4.14 -12.54 5.41
N THR A 57 -4.42 -12.68 4.10
CA THR A 57 -5.42 -11.86 3.39
C THR A 57 -6.70 -12.60 3.07
N ASP A 58 -6.68 -13.94 2.97
CA ASP A 58 -7.85 -14.76 2.75
C ASP A 58 -8.38 -15.33 4.07
N PRO A 59 -9.49 -14.80 4.61
CA PRO A 59 -10.06 -15.29 5.87
C PRO A 59 -10.51 -16.76 5.80
N ASN A 60 -10.71 -17.31 4.59
CA ASN A 60 -11.11 -18.71 4.41
C ASN A 60 -9.91 -19.66 4.37
N ALA A 61 -8.72 -19.16 4.01
CA ALA A 61 -7.51 -19.99 3.95
C ALA A 61 -7.04 -20.42 5.36
N ASN A 62 -7.05 -19.49 6.33
CA ASN A 62 -6.71 -19.77 7.72
C ASN A 62 -7.47 -18.82 8.67
N PRO A 63 -8.71 -19.14 9.06
CA PRO A 63 -9.53 -18.29 9.92
C PRO A 63 -8.88 -17.98 11.27
N ALA A 64 -8.17 -18.95 11.87
CA ALA A 64 -7.50 -18.77 13.15
C ALA A 64 -6.35 -17.76 13.05
N LEU A 65 -5.51 -17.88 12.03
CA LEU A 65 -4.42 -16.93 11.77
C LEU A 65 -4.98 -15.51 11.53
N HIS A 66 -6.04 -15.40 10.73
CA HIS A 66 -6.68 -14.12 10.47
C HIS A 66 -7.22 -13.46 11.74
N GLN A 67 -7.81 -14.25 12.64
CA GLN A 67 -8.27 -13.76 13.94
C GLN A 67 -7.10 -13.32 14.84
N MET A 68 -6.00 -14.08 14.89
CA MET A 68 -4.80 -13.72 15.66
C MET A 68 -4.22 -12.39 15.18
N VAL A 69 -4.11 -12.18 13.87
CA VAL A 69 -3.64 -10.92 13.27
C VAL A 69 -4.58 -9.77 13.60
N ALA A 70 -5.89 -9.97 13.44
CA ALA A 70 -6.89 -8.94 13.75
C ALA A 70 -6.84 -8.50 15.23
N GLN A 71 -6.71 -9.46 16.16
CA GLN A 71 -6.59 -9.18 17.60
C GLN A 71 -5.27 -8.44 17.90
N MET A 72 -4.14 -8.86 17.31
CA MET A 72 -2.87 -8.17 17.51
C MET A 72 -2.96 -6.70 17.07
N ILE A 73 -3.57 -6.44 15.92
CA ILE A 73 -3.78 -5.07 15.41
C ILE A 73 -4.67 -4.27 16.36
N SER A 74 -5.80 -4.85 16.79
CA SER A 74 -6.74 -4.18 17.69
C SER A 74 -6.12 -3.79 19.03
N ASP A 75 -5.29 -4.67 19.60
CA ASP A 75 -4.75 -4.52 20.94
C ASP A 75 -3.48 -3.64 20.99
N LYS A 76 -2.72 -3.59 19.90
CA LYS A 76 -1.35 -3.04 19.89
C LYS A 76 -1.16 -1.82 19.00
N VAL A 77 -2.17 -1.44 18.22
CA VAL A 77 -2.15 -0.24 17.39
C VAL A 77 -2.83 0.91 18.10
N VAL A 78 -2.08 1.99 18.28
CA VAL A 78 -2.60 3.27 18.82
C VAL A 78 -2.55 4.31 17.70
N VAL A 79 -3.72 4.78 17.27
CA VAL A 79 -3.83 5.85 16.29
C VAL A 79 -3.44 7.18 16.97
N THR A 80 -2.44 7.86 16.43
CA THR A 80 -1.92 9.13 16.96
C THR A 80 -2.34 10.34 16.14
N LEU A 81 -2.67 10.13 14.84
CA LEU A 81 -3.22 11.15 13.95
C LEU A 81 -4.27 10.50 13.05
N ASN A 82 -5.41 11.17 12.86
CA ASN A 82 -6.47 10.72 11.95
C ASN A 82 -7.24 11.95 11.44
N GLU A 83 -6.74 12.54 10.38
CA GLU A 83 -7.37 13.69 9.73
C GLU A 83 -8.43 13.25 8.73
N SER A 84 -9.38 14.12 8.45
CA SER A 84 -10.46 13.85 7.49
C SER A 84 -10.04 14.22 6.07
N ASP A 85 -10.54 13.46 5.10
CA ASP A 85 -10.40 13.75 3.69
C ASP A 85 -11.05 15.09 3.34
N GLN A 86 -10.41 15.87 2.46
CA GLN A 86 -10.86 17.19 2.05
C GLN A 86 -11.05 17.24 0.52
N PRO A 87 -12.26 17.58 0.03
CA PRO A 87 -12.45 17.82 -1.40
C PRO A 87 -11.73 19.11 -1.82
N ALA A 88 -11.16 19.09 -3.02
CA ALA A 88 -10.50 20.24 -3.61
C ALA A 88 -11.21 20.64 -4.92
N PRO A 89 -11.56 21.93 -5.12
CA PRO A 89 -12.22 22.37 -6.34
C PRO A 89 -11.29 22.44 -7.55
N ASP A 90 -9.97 22.56 -7.31
CA ASP A 90 -8.95 22.73 -8.34
C ASP A 90 -7.59 22.21 -7.88
N SER A 91 -6.64 22.10 -8.81
CA SER A 91 -5.29 21.59 -8.55
C SER A 91 -4.47 22.50 -7.62
N ALA A 92 -4.68 23.81 -7.64
CA ALA A 92 -3.97 24.74 -6.76
C ALA A 92 -4.39 24.56 -5.30
N THR A 93 -5.69 24.39 -5.06
CA THR A 93 -6.23 24.05 -3.74
C THR A 93 -5.76 22.67 -3.30
N ALA A 94 -5.78 21.67 -4.21
CA ALA A 94 -5.28 20.34 -3.92
C ALA A 94 -3.80 20.35 -3.53
N ALA A 95 -2.94 21.06 -4.26
CA ALA A 95 -1.52 21.20 -3.94
C ALA A 95 -1.27 21.86 -2.57
N ARG A 96 -2.07 22.88 -2.23
CA ARG A 96 -1.97 23.54 -0.91
C ARG A 96 -2.39 22.60 0.23
N LEU A 97 -3.45 21.82 0.04
CA LEU A 97 -3.92 20.86 1.03
C LEU A 97 -2.97 19.67 1.18
N ALA A 98 -2.44 19.17 0.06
CA ALA A 98 -1.52 18.03 0.04
C ALA A 98 -0.11 18.40 0.55
N GLY A 99 0.30 19.66 0.43
CA GLY A 99 1.63 20.12 0.82
C GLY A 99 2.73 19.82 -0.21
N PHE A 100 2.37 19.39 -1.42
CA PHE A 100 3.29 19.14 -2.54
C PHE A 100 2.65 19.54 -3.88
N PRO A 101 3.46 19.80 -4.94
CA PRO A 101 2.94 20.08 -6.28
C PRO A 101 2.21 18.85 -6.84
N VAL A 102 0.93 18.98 -7.15
CA VAL A 102 0.12 17.90 -7.71
C VAL A 102 0.17 17.90 -9.23
N GLN A 103 0.00 16.73 -9.83
CA GLN A 103 -0.02 16.54 -11.27
C GLN A 103 -1.34 15.89 -11.71
N LEU A 104 -1.87 16.32 -12.84
CA LEU A 104 -3.12 15.79 -13.38
C LEU A 104 -2.92 15.20 -14.78
N LEU A 105 -3.81 14.30 -15.19
CA LEU A 105 -3.76 13.63 -16.49
C LEU A 105 -4.18 14.59 -17.61
N SER A 106 -3.23 15.21 -18.32
CA SER A 106 -3.54 16.16 -19.41
C SER A 106 -4.11 15.48 -20.67
N ALA A 107 -3.99 14.16 -20.81
CA ALA A 107 -4.65 13.40 -21.86
C ALA A 107 -6.16 13.24 -21.64
N ARG A 108 -6.64 13.48 -20.43
CA ARG A 108 -8.08 13.48 -20.11
C ARG A 108 -8.67 14.85 -20.37
N LYS A 109 -9.85 14.86 -21.00
CA LYS A 109 -10.60 16.10 -21.30
C LYS A 109 -11.62 16.45 -20.22
N ASP A 110 -12.04 15.45 -19.46
CA ASP A 110 -12.98 15.60 -18.35
C ASP A 110 -12.26 16.15 -17.11
N SER A 111 -12.93 17.01 -16.38
CA SER A 111 -12.41 17.54 -15.10
C SER A 111 -12.47 16.45 -14.04
N PRO A 112 -11.35 16.17 -13.32
CA PRO A 112 -11.36 15.18 -12.27
C PRO A 112 -12.08 15.67 -11.01
N LYS A 113 -12.67 14.73 -10.27
CA LYS A 113 -13.03 14.94 -8.87
C LYS A 113 -11.77 14.79 -8.03
N LEU A 114 -11.37 15.86 -7.34
CA LEU A 114 -10.16 15.88 -6.50
C LEU A 114 -10.54 15.76 -5.02
N VAL A 115 -9.84 14.89 -4.33
CA VAL A 115 -9.91 14.72 -2.87
C VAL A 115 -8.49 14.55 -2.35
N VAL A 116 -8.13 15.35 -1.36
CA VAL A 116 -6.88 15.16 -0.62
C VAL A 116 -7.21 14.34 0.62
N SER A 117 -6.60 13.17 0.75
CA SER A 117 -6.76 12.35 1.96
C SER A 117 -6.11 13.02 3.16
N GLY A 118 -6.75 12.91 4.31
CA GLY A 118 -6.16 13.34 5.57
C GLY A 118 -4.91 12.55 5.91
N GLY A 119 -3.99 13.19 6.60
CA GLY A 119 -2.82 12.51 7.16
C GLY A 119 -3.22 11.52 8.25
N HIS A 120 -2.54 10.38 8.29
CA HIS A 120 -2.76 9.37 9.33
C HIS A 120 -1.44 9.00 10.00
N ALA A 121 -1.48 8.77 11.31
CA ALA A 121 -0.33 8.22 12.00
C ALA A 121 -0.78 7.24 13.09
N PHE A 122 0.04 6.24 13.32
CA PHE A 122 -0.19 5.27 14.38
C PHE A 122 1.12 4.70 14.91
N ASN A 123 1.07 4.22 16.13
CA ASN A 123 2.13 3.46 16.76
C ASN A 123 1.67 2.00 16.91
N LEU A 124 2.54 1.07 16.53
CA LEU A 124 2.37 -0.36 16.77
C LEU A 124 3.37 -0.80 17.83
N THR A 125 2.89 -1.27 18.98
CA THR A 125 3.73 -1.95 19.96
C THR A 125 3.82 -3.42 19.60
N VAL A 126 5.03 -3.91 19.34
CA VAL A 126 5.23 -5.29 18.93
C VAL A 126 5.11 -6.22 20.13
N ASP A 127 4.17 -7.16 20.05
CA ASP A 127 4.04 -8.29 20.96
C ASP A 127 4.78 -9.47 20.32
N ARG A 128 6.07 -9.60 20.65
CA ARG A 128 6.93 -10.62 20.04
C ARG A 128 6.41 -12.05 20.23
N PRO A 129 5.98 -12.49 21.43
CA PRO A 129 5.40 -13.82 21.61
C PRO A 129 4.23 -14.09 20.68
N ARG A 130 3.27 -13.17 20.59
CA ARG A 130 2.11 -13.30 19.69
C ARG A 130 2.51 -13.29 18.22
N LEU A 131 3.44 -12.41 17.82
CA LEU A 131 3.96 -12.38 16.46
C LEU A 131 4.69 -13.69 16.10
N GLN A 132 5.41 -14.28 17.05
CA GLN A 132 6.06 -15.59 16.87
C GLN A 132 5.03 -16.71 16.62
N GLU A 133 3.90 -16.69 17.32
CA GLU A 133 2.83 -17.66 17.08
C GLU A 133 2.16 -17.43 15.71
N ILE A 134 2.00 -16.18 15.27
CA ILE A 134 1.52 -15.85 13.91
C ILE A 134 2.47 -16.40 12.85
N VAL A 135 3.78 -16.22 13.02
CA VAL A 135 4.81 -16.74 12.09
C VAL A 135 4.76 -18.27 12.04
N LYS A 136 4.63 -18.96 13.16
CA LYS A 136 4.47 -20.42 13.18
C LYS A 136 3.16 -20.85 12.50
N ALA A 137 2.05 -20.18 12.81
CA ALA A 137 0.74 -20.50 12.23
C ALA A 137 0.67 -20.21 10.71
N SER A 138 1.53 -19.34 10.19
CA SER A 138 1.68 -19.08 8.75
C SER A 138 2.50 -20.15 8.01
N GLY A 139 3.01 -21.16 8.72
CA GLY A 139 3.76 -22.26 8.12
C GLY A 139 5.28 -22.16 8.27
N HIS A 140 5.79 -21.24 9.09
CA HIS A 140 7.22 -20.96 9.27
C HIS A 140 7.67 -21.16 10.73
N PRO A 141 7.53 -22.37 11.30
CA PRO A 141 7.91 -22.64 12.70
C PRO A 141 9.42 -22.52 12.94
N GLU A 142 10.24 -22.62 11.89
CA GLU A 142 11.71 -22.51 11.93
C GLU A 142 12.19 -21.07 12.09
N ILE A 143 11.38 -20.08 11.77
CA ILE A 143 11.75 -18.66 11.85
C ILE A 143 11.65 -18.19 13.29
N ALA A 144 12.78 -17.83 13.89
CA ALA A 144 12.84 -17.24 15.22
C ALA A 144 12.95 -15.71 15.17
N LEU A 145 12.00 -15.03 15.78
CA LEU A 145 12.00 -13.57 15.85
C LEU A 145 13.02 -13.07 16.89
N PRO A 146 13.79 -12.01 16.59
CA PRO A 146 14.75 -11.43 17.52
C PRO A 146 14.10 -10.97 18.83
N ALA A 147 14.79 -11.15 19.96
CA ALA A 147 14.32 -10.70 21.27
C ALA A 147 14.14 -9.17 21.34
N SER A 148 14.92 -8.41 20.57
CA SER A 148 14.84 -6.95 20.49
C SER A 148 13.52 -6.43 19.90
N LEU A 149 12.68 -7.30 19.34
CA LEU A 149 11.33 -6.95 18.88
C LEU A 149 10.34 -6.80 20.02
N ASP A 150 10.58 -7.43 21.17
CA ASP A 150 9.60 -7.41 22.24
C ASP A 150 9.41 -5.99 22.79
N ASN A 151 8.14 -5.56 22.82
CA ASN A 151 7.73 -4.22 23.19
C ASN A 151 8.34 -3.08 22.34
N ALA A 152 8.94 -3.39 21.19
CA ALA A 152 9.40 -2.38 20.25
C ALA A 152 8.22 -1.56 19.74
N VAL A 153 8.35 -0.23 19.73
CA VAL A 153 7.31 0.67 19.21
C VAL A 153 7.71 1.11 17.81
N VAL A 154 6.93 0.69 16.82
CA VAL A 154 7.06 1.13 15.43
C VAL A 154 6.05 2.24 15.17
N SER A 155 6.53 3.42 14.78
CA SER A 155 5.66 4.53 14.37
C SER A 155 5.52 4.56 12.86
N VAL A 156 4.29 4.77 12.38
CA VAL A 156 3.99 4.92 10.95
C VAL A 156 3.25 6.23 10.76
N GLN A 157 3.72 7.04 9.82
CA GLN A 157 3.06 8.24 9.38
C GLN A 157 2.77 8.14 7.88
N ILE A 158 1.51 8.26 7.51
CA ILE A 158 1.00 8.31 6.14
C ILE A 158 0.71 9.78 5.84
N PRO A 159 1.48 10.43 4.97
CA PRO A 159 1.25 11.83 4.60
C PRO A 159 -0.08 12.01 3.84
N HIS A 160 -0.44 13.26 3.56
CA HIS A 160 -1.54 13.56 2.66
C HIS A 160 -1.26 13.02 1.26
N GLU A 161 -2.31 12.52 0.61
CA GLU A 161 -2.26 12.01 -0.77
C GLU A 161 -3.36 12.70 -1.59
N LEU A 162 -3.09 12.99 -2.85
CA LEU A 162 -4.13 13.41 -3.79
C LEU A 162 -4.76 12.18 -4.43
N HIS A 163 -6.08 12.18 -4.47
CA HIS A 163 -6.90 11.25 -5.26
C HIS A 163 -7.64 12.05 -6.33
N ALA A 164 -7.28 11.83 -7.60
CA ALA A 164 -7.97 12.40 -8.74
C ALA A 164 -8.77 11.33 -9.48
N GLN A 165 -10.08 11.48 -9.54
CA GLN A 165 -10.97 10.53 -10.17
C GLN A 165 -11.56 11.13 -11.46
N TYR A 166 -11.39 10.42 -12.57
CA TYR A 166 -11.88 10.75 -13.90
C TYR A 166 -12.98 9.76 -14.33
N GLY A 167 -13.99 10.25 -15.04
CA GLY A 167 -15.07 9.43 -15.56
C GLY A 167 -16.00 8.86 -14.50
N THR A 168 -16.79 7.89 -14.90
CA THR A 168 -17.76 7.20 -14.04
C THR A 168 -17.10 6.06 -13.32
N CYS A 169 -16.86 6.20 -12.02
CA CYS A 169 -16.16 5.20 -11.21
C CYS A 169 -17.09 4.49 -10.23
N PRO A 170 -16.81 3.21 -9.93
CA PRO A 170 -17.53 2.50 -8.88
C PRO A 170 -17.42 3.25 -7.56
N GLN A 171 -18.55 3.46 -6.90
CA GLN A 171 -18.54 3.99 -5.54
C GLN A 171 -17.91 2.96 -4.59
N PRO A 172 -17.11 3.40 -3.60
CA PRO A 172 -16.71 2.53 -2.51
C PRO A 172 -17.97 1.96 -1.86
N ALA A 173 -17.99 0.68 -1.55
CA ALA A 173 -19.08 0.11 -0.76
C ALA A 173 -19.15 0.88 0.57
N THR A 174 -20.21 1.66 0.77
CA THR A 174 -20.44 2.33 2.04
C THR A 174 -20.67 1.26 3.09
N ALA A 175 -19.81 1.23 4.10
CA ALA A 175 -19.96 0.34 5.24
C ALA A 175 -21.29 0.68 5.94
N GLY A 176 -22.28 -0.20 5.81
CA GLY A 176 -23.59 0.00 6.44
C GLY A 176 -24.77 -0.53 5.62
N ASN A 177 -24.65 -0.65 4.32
CA ASN A 177 -25.66 -1.36 3.55
C ASN A 177 -25.37 -2.85 3.56
N ASN A 178 -26.23 -3.62 4.24
CA ASN A 178 -26.18 -5.07 4.23
C ASN A 178 -26.10 -5.57 2.78
N ILE A 179 -24.90 -6.01 2.38
CA ILE A 179 -24.64 -6.61 1.06
C ILE A 179 -25.54 -7.84 0.83
N ALA A 180 -26.05 -8.43 1.92
CA ALA A 180 -26.95 -9.59 1.86
C ALA A 180 -28.33 -9.31 1.24
N ASN A 181 -28.79 -8.04 1.19
CA ASN A 181 -30.13 -7.70 0.70
C ASN A 181 -30.16 -6.84 -0.58
N GLN A 182 -29.00 -6.44 -1.12
CA GLN A 182 -28.98 -5.94 -2.49
C GLN A 182 -28.88 -7.13 -3.44
N VAL A 183 -30.02 -7.65 -3.84
CA VAL A 183 -30.16 -8.40 -5.10
C VAL A 183 -29.74 -7.40 -6.17
N ILE A 184 -28.46 -7.46 -6.57
CA ILE A 184 -27.98 -6.72 -7.72
C ILE A 184 -28.54 -7.49 -8.92
N ASP A 185 -29.70 -7.05 -9.41
CA ASP A 185 -30.41 -7.68 -10.53
C ASP A 185 -29.57 -7.73 -11.82
N THR A 186 -28.49 -6.97 -11.87
CA THR A 186 -27.51 -7.07 -12.96
C THR A 186 -26.13 -6.64 -12.42
N PRO A 187 -25.11 -7.51 -12.43
CA PRO A 187 -23.76 -7.06 -12.11
C PRO A 187 -23.40 -5.94 -13.10
N PRO A 188 -22.90 -4.77 -12.61
CA PRO A 188 -22.52 -3.68 -13.48
C PRO A 188 -21.56 -4.19 -14.55
N SER A 189 -21.93 -4.02 -15.84
CA SER A 189 -21.12 -4.51 -16.93
C SER A 189 -19.75 -3.86 -16.93
N ALA A 190 -18.71 -4.57 -17.36
CA ALA A 190 -17.37 -4.04 -17.50
C ALA A 190 -17.31 -2.73 -18.30
N THR A 191 -18.26 -2.55 -19.21
CA THR A 191 -18.41 -1.35 -20.05
C THR A 191 -18.88 -0.12 -19.27
N GLN A 192 -19.57 -0.29 -18.13
CA GLN A 192 -20.08 0.83 -17.34
C GLN A 192 -18.97 1.67 -16.69
N PHE A 193 -17.82 1.09 -16.43
CA PHE A 193 -16.68 1.76 -15.79
C PHE A 193 -15.45 1.86 -16.69
N ALA A 194 -15.61 1.63 -18.01
CA ALA A 194 -14.50 1.64 -18.95
C ALA A 194 -13.79 3.01 -19.05
N ASP A 195 -14.48 4.09 -18.73
CA ASP A 195 -13.95 5.45 -18.69
C ASP A 195 -13.37 5.85 -17.31
N CYS A 196 -13.54 4.99 -16.29
CA CYS A 196 -13.05 5.28 -14.95
C CYS A 196 -11.53 5.14 -14.88
N VAL A 197 -10.88 6.23 -14.48
CA VAL A 197 -9.47 6.26 -14.14
C VAL A 197 -9.30 6.99 -12.81
N ARG A 198 -8.52 6.39 -11.91
CA ARG A 198 -8.15 7.00 -10.64
C ARG A 198 -6.65 7.16 -10.59
N LEU A 199 -6.19 8.37 -10.34
CA LEU A 199 -4.81 8.69 -10.05
C LEU A 199 -4.68 8.99 -8.56
N THR A 200 -3.74 8.31 -7.90
CA THR A 200 -3.30 8.66 -6.54
C THR A 200 -1.85 9.09 -6.61
N GLU A 201 -1.52 10.19 -5.97
CA GLU A 201 -0.14 10.65 -5.83
C GLU A 201 0.13 11.15 -4.42
N GLY A 202 1.29 10.85 -3.89
CA GLY A 202 1.70 11.29 -2.55
C GLY A 202 3.13 10.89 -2.19
N PRO A 203 3.68 11.50 -1.16
CA PRO A 203 4.96 11.08 -0.58
C PRO A 203 4.80 9.69 0.05
N SER A 204 5.91 8.97 0.15
CA SER A 204 5.91 7.68 0.83
C SER A 204 5.58 7.80 2.31
N PRO A 205 4.96 6.76 2.88
CA PRO A 205 4.85 6.64 4.32
C PRO A 205 6.20 6.72 5.01
N ILE A 206 6.22 7.36 6.18
CA ILE A 206 7.41 7.48 7.03
C ILE A 206 7.28 6.47 8.16
N VAL A 207 8.36 5.72 8.38
CA VAL A 207 8.40 4.71 9.41
C VAL A 207 9.54 4.98 10.37
N GLY A 208 9.19 5.10 11.64
CA GLY A 208 10.12 5.21 12.74
C GLY A 208 10.23 3.90 13.51
N VAL A 209 11.45 3.49 13.82
CA VAL A 209 11.74 2.31 14.62
C VAL A 209 12.71 2.63 15.75
N PRO A 210 12.70 1.88 16.87
CA PRO A 210 13.64 2.07 17.95
C PRO A 210 15.09 1.86 17.51
N ALA A 211 16.01 2.58 18.15
CA ALA A 211 17.43 2.33 17.97
C ALA A 211 17.76 0.89 18.41
N GLY A 212 18.56 0.18 17.60
CA GLY A 212 18.96 -1.22 17.87
C GLY A 212 18.03 -2.28 17.26
N LEU A 213 16.93 -1.89 16.64
CA LEU A 213 16.14 -2.82 15.84
C LEU A 213 16.78 -3.00 14.47
N ASP A 214 17.18 -4.23 14.15
CA ASP A 214 17.75 -4.58 12.85
C ASP A 214 16.65 -4.79 11.83
N LEU A 215 16.32 -3.71 11.12
CA LEU A 215 15.30 -3.74 10.08
C LEU A 215 15.64 -4.64 8.90
N ALA A 216 16.92 -4.80 8.61
CA ALA A 216 17.38 -5.69 7.56
C ALA A 216 16.98 -7.15 7.86
N LYS A 217 17.20 -7.58 9.09
CA LYS A 217 16.76 -8.91 9.53
C LYS A 217 15.26 -9.07 9.51
N LEU A 218 14.53 -8.02 9.90
CA LEU A 218 13.05 -8.06 9.88
C LEU A 218 12.50 -8.10 8.46
N ALA A 219 13.10 -7.34 7.54
CA ALA A 219 12.75 -7.39 6.12
C ALA A 219 12.93 -8.78 5.55
N LYS A 220 14.08 -9.40 5.85
CA LYS A 220 14.37 -10.77 5.42
C LYS A 220 13.32 -11.75 5.96
N VAL A 221 13.04 -11.69 7.27
CA VAL A 221 11.96 -12.50 7.88
C VAL A 221 10.64 -12.29 7.17
N GLY A 222 10.26 -11.03 6.88
CA GLY A 222 9.04 -10.73 6.14
C GLY A 222 8.99 -11.34 4.75
N LEU A 223 10.09 -11.36 4.01
CA LEU A 223 10.21 -12.01 2.70
C LEU A 223 10.10 -13.54 2.80
N GLU A 224 10.72 -14.13 3.81
CA GLU A 224 10.67 -15.58 4.07
C GLU A 224 9.24 -16.01 4.45
N VAL A 225 8.59 -15.30 5.36
CA VAL A 225 7.16 -15.50 5.70
C VAL A 225 6.26 -15.30 4.47
N GLY A 226 6.63 -14.40 3.55
CA GLY A 226 5.99 -14.23 2.24
C GLY A 226 6.32 -15.30 1.21
N GLY A 227 6.99 -16.40 1.62
CA GLY A 227 7.24 -17.59 0.80
C GLY A 227 8.51 -17.54 -0.05
N MET A 228 9.46 -16.64 0.24
CA MET A 228 10.80 -16.71 -0.31
C MET A 228 11.65 -17.71 0.46
N THR A 229 12.55 -18.41 -0.24
CA THR A 229 13.59 -19.15 0.45
C THR A 229 14.60 -18.18 1.09
N PRO A 230 15.34 -18.58 2.15
CA PRO A 230 16.37 -17.73 2.76
C PRO A 230 17.38 -17.17 1.74
N ALA A 231 17.79 -18.00 0.76
CA ALA A 231 18.71 -17.58 -0.30
C ALA A 231 18.11 -16.53 -1.22
N GLN A 232 16.83 -16.67 -1.60
CA GLN A 232 16.11 -15.67 -2.41
C GLN A 232 15.92 -14.35 -1.65
N ALA A 233 15.63 -14.43 -0.35
CA ALA A 233 15.49 -13.25 0.49
C ALA A 233 16.83 -12.51 0.65
N ASP A 234 17.95 -13.24 0.79
CA ASP A 234 19.29 -12.66 0.85
C ASP A 234 19.69 -11.99 -0.46
N ASP A 235 19.50 -12.66 -1.60
CA ASP A 235 19.82 -12.13 -2.92
C ASP A 235 18.98 -10.85 -3.21
N PHE A 236 17.69 -10.91 -2.96
CA PHE A 236 16.82 -9.76 -3.09
C PHE A 236 17.28 -8.60 -2.21
N PHE A 237 17.64 -8.89 -0.95
CA PHE A 237 18.08 -7.88 0.00
C PHE A 237 19.38 -7.20 -0.42
N GLN A 238 20.30 -7.93 -1.05
CA GLN A 238 21.58 -7.39 -1.52
C GLN A 238 21.45 -6.60 -2.84
N THR A 239 20.48 -6.95 -3.67
CA THR A 239 20.31 -6.34 -5.00
C THR A 239 19.45 -5.07 -4.98
N VAL A 240 18.61 -4.88 -3.96
CA VAL A 240 17.73 -3.72 -3.86
C VAL A 240 18.41 -2.53 -3.20
N ASP A 241 18.43 -1.40 -3.87
CA ASP A 241 18.78 -0.13 -3.24
C ASP A 241 17.61 0.37 -2.37
N TRP A 242 17.60 -0.03 -1.12
CA TRP A 242 16.56 0.29 -0.14
C TRP A 242 16.35 1.77 0.14
N LYS A 243 17.33 2.62 -0.23
CA LYS A 243 17.27 4.08 -0.02
C LYS A 243 16.45 4.79 -1.08
N SER A 244 16.36 4.21 -2.27
CA SER A 244 15.73 4.84 -3.42
C SER A 244 14.62 4.00 -4.06
N THR A 245 14.37 2.78 -3.56
CA THR A 245 13.42 1.84 -4.15
C THR A 245 12.18 1.65 -3.27
N LEU A 246 11.02 1.93 -3.83
CA LEU A 246 9.74 1.51 -3.27
C LEU A 246 9.53 0.02 -3.62
N THR A 247 9.57 -0.83 -2.62
CA THR A 247 9.29 -2.25 -2.82
C THR A 247 7.79 -2.49 -2.75
N LEU A 248 7.23 -2.99 -3.84
CA LEU A 248 5.82 -3.31 -3.95
C LEU A 248 5.62 -4.82 -3.79
N THR A 249 4.92 -5.23 -2.75
CA THR A 249 4.53 -6.64 -2.56
C THR A 249 3.36 -6.97 -3.51
N VAL A 250 3.59 -7.91 -4.42
CA VAL A 250 2.57 -8.37 -5.37
C VAL A 250 2.08 -9.75 -4.91
N PRO A 251 0.81 -9.87 -4.48
CA PRO A 251 0.25 -11.16 -4.11
C PRO A 251 0.28 -12.14 -5.29
N ARG A 252 0.66 -13.40 -5.05
CA ARG A 252 0.73 -14.45 -6.10
C ARG A 252 -0.58 -14.70 -6.83
N MET A 253 -1.71 -14.33 -6.22
CA MET A 253 -3.03 -14.45 -6.86
C MET A 253 -3.27 -13.41 -7.97
N LEU A 254 -2.49 -12.33 -8.05
CA LEU A 254 -2.57 -11.39 -9.18
C LEU A 254 -2.00 -12.08 -10.42
N ARG A 255 -2.80 -12.10 -11.51
CA ARG A 255 -2.54 -12.93 -12.69
C ARG A 255 -1.27 -12.56 -13.45
N SER A 256 -0.94 -11.28 -13.51
CA SER A 256 0.31 -10.85 -14.12
C SER A 256 0.75 -9.48 -13.63
N TYR A 257 2.03 -9.31 -13.51
CA TYR A 257 2.68 -8.02 -13.39
C TYR A 257 3.88 -7.96 -14.33
N GLU A 258 4.17 -6.78 -14.80
CA GLU A 258 5.33 -6.53 -15.65
C GLU A 258 6.05 -5.23 -15.25
N GLN A 259 7.36 -5.22 -15.42
CA GLN A 259 8.16 -4.01 -15.31
C GLN A 259 7.98 -3.21 -16.59
N VAL A 260 7.60 -1.95 -16.46
CA VAL A 260 7.32 -1.06 -17.59
C VAL A 260 8.05 0.26 -17.47
N GLN A 261 8.25 0.95 -18.61
CA GLN A 261 8.86 2.29 -18.63
C GLN A 261 7.79 3.38 -18.67
N VAL A 262 7.79 4.25 -17.64
CA VAL A 262 6.94 5.44 -17.54
C VAL A 262 7.81 6.68 -17.73
N GLY A 263 8.01 7.08 -18.99
CA GLY A 263 8.98 8.15 -19.31
C GLY A 263 10.42 7.71 -19.00
N ASP A 264 11.05 8.41 -18.07
CA ASP A 264 12.42 8.21 -17.61
C ASP A 264 12.54 7.30 -16.36
N VAL A 265 11.43 6.78 -15.84
CA VAL A 265 11.41 5.95 -14.63
C VAL A 265 10.78 4.58 -14.88
N ASN A 266 11.18 3.59 -14.07
CA ASN A 266 10.56 2.28 -14.06
C ASN A 266 9.26 2.30 -13.25
N GLY A 267 8.26 1.56 -13.71
CA GLY A 267 7.03 1.29 -13.01
C GLY A 267 6.67 -0.18 -13.04
N VAL A 268 5.62 -0.54 -12.33
CA VAL A 268 5.05 -1.88 -12.29
C VAL A 268 3.60 -1.81 -12.74
N LEU A 269 3.28 -2.51 -13.83
CA LEU A 269 1.92 -2.65 -14.33
C LEU A 269 1.35 -3.98 -13.88
N LEU A 270 0.25 -3.92 -13.13
CA LEU A 270 -0.52 -5.06 -12.66
C LEU A 270 -1.78 -5.16 -13.50
N THR A 271 -2.08 -6.35 -14.01
CA THR A 271 -3.35 -6.61 -14.72
C THR A 271 -4.21 -7.57 -13.92
N MET A 272 -5.49 -7.28 -13.86
CA MET A 272 -6.46 -8.01 -13.06
C MET A 272 -7.67 -8.40 -13.92
N ALA A 273 -8.13 -9.64 -13.76
CA ALA A 273 -9.43 -10.06 -14.26
C ALA A 273 -10.40 -10.08 -13.07
N GLY A 274 -11.15 -9.01 -12.90
CA GLY A 274 -12.12 -8.89 -11.81
C GLY A 274 -13.56 -9.21 -12.24
N ARG A 275 -14.47 -9.35 -11.27
CA ARG A 275 -15.93 -9.49 -11.55
C ARG A 275 -16.51 -8.31 -12.33
N ARG A 276 -15.86 -7.15 -12.27
CA ARG A 276 -16.25 -5.90 -12.97
C ARG A 276 -15.56 -5.73 -14.32
N GLY A 277 -14.96 -6.81 -14.86
CA GLY A 277 -14.18 -6.80 -16.10
C GLY A 277 -12.68 -6.65 -15.86
N PRO A 278 -11.90 -6.61 -16.96
CA PRO A 278 -10.47 -6.41 -16.88
C PRO A 278 -10.16 -5.03 -16.28
N GLY A 279 -9.08 -4.96 -15.54
CA GLY A 279 -8.59 -3.73 -14.94
C GLY A 279 -7.07 -3.74 -14.85
N TYR A 280 -6.50 -2.57 -14.60
CA TYR A 280 -5.07 -2.40 -14.44
C TYR A 280 -4.75 -1.46 -13.28
N THR A 281 -3.55 -1.65 -12.75
CA THR A 281 -2.92 -0.70 -11.80
C THR A 281 -1.49 -0.50 -12.22
N LEU A 282 -1.11 0.73 -12.56
CA LEU A 282 0.25 1.12 -12.84
C LEU A 282 0.81 1.91 -11.66
N ILE A 283 1.94 1.46 -11.12
CA ILE A 283 2.60 2.09 -9.97
C ILE A 283 4.01 2.50 -10.37
N TRP A 284 4.38 3.74 -10.08
CA TRP A 284 5.73 4.24 -10.31
C TRP A 284 6.09 5.31 -9.28
N ALA A 285 7.38 5.65 -9.21
CA ALA A 285 7.85 6.72 -8.35
C ALA A 285 8.72 7.69 -9.14
N LYS A 286 8.55 8.98 -8.90
CA LYS A 286 9.33 10.04 -9.53
C LYS A 286 9.55 11.20 -8.56
N LYS A 287 10.80 11.61 -8.39
CA LYS A 287 11.19 12.77 -7.56
C LYS A 287 10.66 12.71 -6.12
N GLY A 288 10.57 11.52 -5.54
CA GLY A 288 10.11 11.32 -4.16
C GLY A 288 8.59 11.26 -3.98
N VAL A 289 7.83 11.29 -5.07
CA VAL A 289 6.38 11.08 -5.07
C VAL A 289 6.09 9.72 -5.68
N ALA A 290 5.25 8.94 -5.02
CA ALA A 290 4.69 7.70 -5.53
C ALA A 290 3.37 8.00 -6.25
N PHE A 291 3.14 7.30 -7.34
CA PHE A 291 1.96 7.41 -8.17
C PHE A 291 1.32 6.04 -8.33
N ALA A 292 0.01 5.98 -8.28
CA ALA A 292 -0.77 4.81 -8.64
C ALA A 292 -1.91 5.21 -9.59
N LEU A 293 -1.94 4.61 -10.77
CA LEU A 293 -2.97 4.82 -11.78
C LEU A 293 -3.80 3.54 -11.91
N VAL A 294 -5.06 3.61 -11.52
CA VAL A 294 -6.01 2.49 -11.57
C VAL A 294 -7.05 2.78 -12.64
N GLY A 295 -7.24 1.84 -13.55
CA GLY A 295 -8.26 1.95 -14.59
C GLY A 295 -8.96 0.63 -14.88
N PHE A 296 -10.06 0.72 -15.62
CA PHE A 296 -10.83 -0.42 -16.10
C PHE A 296 -10.69 -0.53 -17.62
N GLY A 297 -10.76 -1.77 -18.15
CA GLY A 297 -10.63 -2.03 -19.57
C GLY A 297 -9.19 -2.32 -20.01
N ASP A 298 -8.77 -1.72 -21.11
CA ASP A 298 -7.48 -1.99 -21.75
C ASP A 298 -6.30 -1.41 -20.96
N SER A 299 -5.40 -2.28 -20.49
CA SER A 299 -4.19 -1.91 -19.79
C SER A 299 -3.17 -1.14 -20.67
N GLY A 300 -3.28 -1.24 -21.99
CA GLY A 300 -2.44 -0.48 -22.92
C GLY A 300 -2.57 1.04 -22.79
N GLN A 301 -3.67 1.53 -22.17
CA GLN A 301 -3.88 2.95 -21.89
C GLN A 301 -3.08 3.47 -20.68
N ALA A 302 -2.61 2.59 -19.79
CA ALA A 302 -1.97 2.98 -18.55
C ALA A 302 -0.73 3.85 -18.76
N ILE A 303 0.20 3.42 -19.62
CA ILE A 303 1.46 4.13 -19.88
C ILE A 303 1.25 5.48 -20.59
N PRO A 304 0.45 5.59 -21.66
CA PRO A 304 0.13 6.87 -22.28
C PRO A 304 -0.51 7.87 -21.30
N LEU A 305 -1.45 7.42 -20.47
CA LEU A 305 -2.06 8.27 -19.44
C LEU A 305 -1.01 8.73 -18.41
N ALA A 306 -0.20 7.83 -17.87
CA ALA A 306 0.84 8.19 -16.92
C ALA A 306 1.86 9.18 -17.49
N LYS A 307 2.24 9.06 -18.75
CA LYS A 307 3.12 9.99 -19.46
C LYS A 307 2.49 11.37 -19.68
N SER A 308 1.18 11.49 -19.58
CA SER A 308 0.46 12.75 -19.78
C SER A 308 0.39 13.65 -18.54
N LEU A 309 0.98 13.24 -17.41
CA LEU A 309 1.00 14.04 -16.18
C LEU A 309 1.67 15.40 -16.39
N LYS A 310 0.99 16.45 -15.90
CA LYS A 310 1.43 17.86 -15.90
C LYS A 310 1.01 18.56 -14.63
#